data_9d6ad91302c63af983383711835dcfbb
#
_entry.id   9d6ad91302c63af983383711835dcfbb
#
_cell.length_a   1.000
_cell.length_b   1.000
_cell.length_c   1.000
_cell.angle_alpha   90.00
_cell.angle_beta   90.00
_cell.angle_gamma   90.00
#
_symmetry.space_group_name_H-M   'P 1'
#
loop_
_entity.id
_entity.type
_entity.pdbx_description
1 polymer ?
#
loop_
_entity_poly.entity_id
_entity_poly.type
_entity_poly.pdbx_seq_one_letter_code
_entity_poly.pdbx_strand_id
1 'polypeptide(L)'
;VLMYAQRGHGRRSGSFSDYTFGVWRADGVLVPVGKAYFGFTDRELGFLDKWIREHTVAKFGPVREVEQALVLEVAFDAAQLSSRHKSGVALRFPRISRLRTDKPAGEADRLETVMRLVEG
;
A
#
# COMPACT_ATOMS: atom_id res chain seq x y z
N VAL A 1 -3.77 -4.02 -0.49
CA VAL A 1 -3.49 -4.28 0.92
C VAL A 1 -2.22 -3.54 1.33
N LEU A 2 -2.25 -2.88 2.48
CA LEU A 2 -1.07 -2.21 3.03
C LEU A 2 -0.02 -3.24 3.44
N MET A 3 1.22 -3.01 3.01
CA MET A 3 2.35 -3.90 3.30
C MET A 3 3.39 -3.25 4.20
N TYR A 4 3.78 -2.02 3.87
CA TYR A 4 4.84 -1.29 4.59
C TYR A 4 4.47 0.16 4.75
N ALA A 5 4.96 0.76 5.83
CA ALA A 5 4.89 2.19 6.04
C ALA A 5 6.28 2.71 6.37
N GLN A 6 6.66 3.83 5.82
CA GLN A 6 7.96 4.44 6.04
C GLN A 6 7.80 5.78 6.74
N ARG A 7 8.63 6.03 7.76
CA ARG A 7 8.62 7.30 8.49
C ARG A 7 9.12 8.42 7.59
N GLY A 8 8.52 9.59 7.76
CA GLY A 8 8.95 10.78 7.07
C GLY A 8 10.25 11.33 7.64
N HIS A 9 10.81 12.31 6.94
CA HIS A 9 12.04 12.99 7.33
C HIS A 9 11.73 14.39 7.86
N GLY A 10 12.65 14.94 8.64
CA GLY A 10 12.53 16.28 9.20
C GLY A 10 11.33 16.40 10.12
N ARG A 11 10.43 17.32 9.82
CA ARG A 11 9.25 17.59 10.65
C ARG A 11 8.29 16.42 10.77
N ARG A 12 8.36 15.48 9.83
CA ARG A 12 7.50 14.30 9.81
C ARG A 12 8.17 13.05 10.37
N SER A 13 9.30 13.20 11.04
CA SER A 13 10.04 12.06 11.57
C SER A 13 9.25 11.23 12.59
N GLY A 14 8.24 11.81 13.23
CA GLY A 14 7.38 11.10 14.17
C GLY A 14 6.16 10.42 13.57
N SER A 15 5.91 10.60 12.26
CA SER A 15 4.76 10.01 11.58
C SER A 15 5.18 9.38 10.26
N PHE A 16 4.27 8.62 9.67
CA PHE A 16 4.56 7.92 8.41
C PHE A 16 4.18 8.80 7.23
N SER A 17 4.98 8.74 6.16
CA SER A 17 4.78 9.54 4.95
C SER A 17 4.57 8.70 3.71
N ASP A 18 5.08 7.48 3.68
CA ASP A 18 5.02 6.59 2.52
C ASP A 18 4.34 5.30 2.90
N TYR A 19 3.44 4.83 2.03
CA TYR A 19 2.66 3.62 2.29
C TYR A 19 2.76 2.71 1.07
N THR A 20 3.43 1.56 1.23
CA THR A 20 3.56 0.56 0.17
C THR A 20 2.37 -0.38 0.25
N PHE A 21 1.71 -0.58 -0.87
CA PHE A 21 0.55 -1.48 -0.95
C PHE A 21 0.76 -2.52 -2.03
N GLY A 22 0.03 -3.61 -1.92
CA GLY A 22 0.17 -4.73 -2.84
C GLY A 22 -1.15 -5.41 -3.16
N VAL A 23 -1.06 -6.36 -4.08
CA VAL A 23 -2.19 -7.19 -4.51
C VAL A 23 -1.80 -8.65 -4.38
N TRP A 24 -2.81 -9.52 -4.35
CA TRP A 24 -2.59 -10.95 -4.15
C TRP A 24 -2.19 -11.65 -5.44
N ARG A 25 -1.07 -12.37 -5.37
CA ARG A 25 -0.64 -13.28 -6.45
C ARG A 25 -1.47 -14.57 -6.34
N ALA A 26 -1.54 -15.33 -7.44
CA ALA A 26 -2.35 -16.55 -7.50
C ALA A 26 -1.99 -17.58 -6.43
N ASP A 27 -0.73 -17.58 -5.95
CA ASP A 27 -0.26 -18.50 -4.91
C ASP A 27 -0.54 -17.99 -3.50
N GLY A 28 -1.27 -16.89 -3.35
CA GLY A 28 -1.62 -16.32 -2.05
C GLY A 28 -0.57 -15.41 -1.45
N VAL A 29 0.48 -15.08 -2.19
CA VAL A 29 1.51 -14.15 -1.73
C VAL A 29 1.13 -12.73 -2.13
N LEU A 30 1.28 -11.79 -1.18
CA LEU A 30 1.04 -10.38 -1.43
C LEU A 30 2.30 -9.76 -2.06
N VAL A 31 2.14 -9.11 -3.20
CA VAL A 31 3.26 -8.51 -3.93
C VAL A 31 3.01 -7.02 -4.14
N PRO A 32 4.04 -6.17 -3.97
CA PRO A 32 3.87 -4.72 -4.05
C PRO A 32 3.62 -4.25 -5.48
N VAL A 33 2.76 -3.23 -5.62
CA VAL A 33 2.46 -2.61 -6.91
C VAL A 33 2.68 -1.10 -6.90
N GLY A 34 2.95 -0.50 -5.74
CA GLY A 34 3.23 0.92 -5.67
C GLY A 34 3.29 1.46 -4.27
N LYS A 35 3.61 2.76 -4.19
CA LYS A 35 3.63 3.53 -2.94
C LYS A 35 2.75 4.75 -3.10
N ALA A 36 1.99 5.07 -2.06
CA ALA A 36 1.19 6.28 -2.02
C ALA A 36 1.74 7.22 -0.97
N TYR A 37 1.71 8.52 -1.27
CA TYR A 37 2.24 9.57 -0.40
C TYR A 37 1.16 10.54 0.09
N PHE A 38 -0.01 10.52 -0.53
CA PHE A 38 -1.06 11.49 -0.26
C PHE A 38 -2.43 10.88 -0.56
N GLY A 39 -3.48 11.67 -0.34
CA GLY A 39 -4.86 11.26 -0.54
C GLY A 39 -5.61 11.02 0.75
N PHE A 40 -4.95 11.17 1.90
CA PHE A 40 -5.57 10.97 3.21
C PHE A 40 -6.06 12.30 3.80
N THR A 41 -7.18 12.24 4.52
CA THR A 41 -7.58 13.32 5.42
C THR A 41 -6.75 13.22 6.70
N ASP A 42 -6.73 14.29 7.50
CA ASP A 42 -6.03 14.27 8.79
C ASP A 42 -6.57 13.18 9.72
N ARG A 43 -7.88 12.94 9.66
CA ARG A 43 -8.53 11.89 10.45
C ARG A 43 -8.04 10.51 10.02
N GLU A 44 -7.94 10.28 8.71
CA GLU A 44 -7.44 9.02 8.17
C GLU A 44 -5.99 8.79 8.53
N LEU A 45 -5.16 9.84 8.48
CA LEU A 45 -3.77 9.75 8.88
C LEU A 45 -3.62 9.38 10.35
N GLY A 46 -4.46 9.94 11.22
CA GLY A 46 -4.46 9.59 12.65
C GLY A 46 -4.84 8.13 12.89
N PHE A 47 -5.87 7.66 12.20
CA PHE A 47 -6.29 6.26 12.28
C PHE A 47 -5.18 5.34 11.77
N LEU A 48 -4.59 5.67 10.63
CA LEU A 48 -3.57 4.86 9.98
C LEU A 48 -2.30 4.77 10.82
N ASP A 49 -1.88 5.89 11.42
CA ASP A 49 -0.71 5.93 12.29
C ASP A 49 -0.88 4.99 13.48
N LYS A 50 -2.05 5.05 14.13
CA LYS A 50 -2.37 4.17 15.24
C LYS A 50 -2.43 2.71 14.80
N TRP A 51 -3.08 2.43 13.67
CA TRP A 51 -3.21 1.07 13.13
C TRP A 51 -1.83 0.46 12.86
N ILE A 52 -0.94 1.24 12.22
CA ILE A 52 0.41 0.78 11.90
C ILE A 52 1.19 0.43 13.17
N ARG A 53 1.11 1.27 14.21
CA ARG A 53 1.81 1.02 15.46
C ARG A 53 1.31 -0.24 16.16
N GLU A 54 0.04 -0.52 16.05
CA GLU A 54 -0.58 -1.69 16.69
C GLU A 54 -0.36 -2.97 15.90
N HIS A 55 -0.09 -2.87 14.59
CA HIS A 55 0.00 -4.02 13.69
C HIS A 55 1.37 -4.20 13.05
N THR A 56 2.40 -3.56 13.58
CA THR A 56 3.77 -3.73 13.09
C THR A 56 4.27 -5.11 13.47
N VAL A 57 4.72 -5.87 12.46
CA VAL A 57 5.28 -7.22 12.67
C VAL A 57 6.81 -7.23 12.57
N ALA A 58 7.40 -6.23 11.92
CA ALA A 58 8.85 -6.10 11.80
C ALA A 58 9.25 -4.65 11.55
N LYS A 59 10.47 -4.31 11.94
CA LYS A 59 11.03 -2.96 11.76
C LYS A 59 12.35 -3.05 11.00
N PHE A 60 12.48 -2.24 9.95
CA PHE A 60 13.70 -2.17 9.14
C PHE A 60 14.13 -0.70 9.03
N GLY A 61 14.84 -0.19 10.02
CA GLY A 61 15.19 1.23 10.08
C GLY A 61 13.92 2.09 10.15
N PRO A 62 13.70 3.01 9.20
CA PRO A 62 12.51 3.85 9.18
C PRO A 62 11.26 3.12 8.66
N VAL A 63 11.43 1.89 8.13
CA VAL A 63 10.34 1.14 7.52
C VAL A 63 9.70 0.20 8.55
N ARG A 64 8.36 0.17 8.54
CA ARG A 64 7.57 -0.76 9.37
C ARG A 64 6.83 -1.72 8.45
N GLU A 65 7.07 -3.02 8.64
CA GLU A 65 6.26 -4.05 8.00
C GLU A 65 5.05 -4.30 8.86
N VAL A 66 3.86 -4.30 8.25
CA VAL A 66 2.60 -4.46 8.99
C VAL A 66 1.89 -5.75 8.60
N GLU A 67 0.96 -6.18 9.44
CA GLU A 67 0.09 -7.31 9.11
C GLU A 67 -0.66 -7.03 7.82
N GLN A 68 -0.80 -8.06 6.98
CA GLN A 68 -1.47 -7.93 5.68
C GLN A 68 -2.99 -7.99 5.87
N ALA A 69 -3.53 -6.96 6.46
CA ALA A 69 -4.93 -6.93 6.89
C ALA A 69 -5.70 -5.68 6.48
N LEU A 70 -5.03 -4.55 6.26
CA LEU A 70 -5.72 -3.29 5.95
C LEU A 70 -5.83 -3.09 4.44
N VAL A 71 -7.07 -2.95 3.97
CA VAL A 71 -7.36 -2.71 2.56
C VAL A 71 -7.45 -1.22 2.29
N LEU A 72 -6.79 -0.78 1.22
CA LEU A 72 -6.80 0.60 0.76
C LEU A 72 -7.47 0.67 -0.61
N GLU A 73 -8.29 1.69 -0.82
CA GLU A 73 -8.82 2.00 -2.14
C GLU A 73 -7.87 2.99 -2.79
N VAL A 74 -7.28 2.59 -3.92
CA VAL A 74 -6.23 3.37 -4.59
C VAL A 74 -6.72 3.82 -5.95
N ALA A 75 -6.57 5.11 -6.23
CA ALA A 75 -6.76 5.68 -7.56
C ALA A 75 -5.40 5.84 -8.23
N PHE A 76 -5.32 5.59 -9.51
CA PHE A 76 -4.07 5.70 -10.26
C PHE A 76 -4.37 6.03 -11.73
N ASP A 77 -3.35 6.54 -12.43
CA ASP A 77 -3.52 6.95 -13.83
C ASP A 77 -3.36 5.79 -14.80
N ALA A 78 -2.44 4.87 -14.51
CA ALA A 78 -2.18 3.73 -15.39
C ALA A 78 -1.44 2.64 -14.63
N ALA A 79 -1.52 1.42 -15.16
CA ALA A 79 -0.69 0.31 -14.71
C ALA A 79 0.31 0.00 -15.83
N GLN A 80 1.56 -0.26 -15.45
CA GLN A 80 2.63 -0.52 -16.42
C GLN A 80 3.56 -1.61 -15.91
N LEU A 81 4.23 -2.30 -16.82
CA LEU A 81 5.19 -3.32 -16.45
C LEU A 81 6.38 -2.68 -15.74
N SER A 82 6.90 -3.36 -14.74
CA SER A 82 8.01 -2.86 -13.93
C SER A 82 8.92 -4.00 -13.50
N SER A 83 10.20 -3.91 -13.84
CA SER A 83 11.20 -4.87 -13.38
C SER A 83 11.64 -4.60 -11.93
N ARG A 84 11.28 -3.44 -11.39
CA ARG A 84 11.66 -3.03 -10.02
C ARG A 84 10.75 -3.60 -8.95
N HIS A 85 9.56 -4.07 -9.33
CA HIS A 85 8.58 -4.61 -8.40
C HIS A 85 8.52 -6.13 -8.54
N LYS A 86 8.41 -6.82 -7.42
CA LYS A 86 8.27 -8.29 -7.43
C LYS A 86 7.02 -8.74 -8.16
N SER A 87 6.00 -7.90 -8.21
CA SER A 87 4.77 -8.17 -8.94
C SER A 87 4.94 -8.11 -10.45
N GLY A 88 5.98 -7.43 -10.94
CA GLY A 88 6.17 -7.15 -12.35
C GLY A 88 5.35 -5.96 -12.85
N VAL A 89 4.61 -5.29 -11.97
CA VAL A 89 3.70 -4.19 -12.32
C VAL A 89 3.89 -3.03 -11.36
N ALA A 90 3.79 -1.80 -11.86
CA ALA A 90 3.75 -0.60 -11.05
C ALA A 90 2.56 0.25 -11.45
N LEU A 91 1.88 0.83 -10.45
CA LEU A 91 0.82 1.79 -10.69
C LEU A 91 1.43 3.18 -10.84
N ARG A 92 0.97 3.93 -11.82
CA ARG A 92 1.46 5.28 -12.11
C ARG A 92 0.63 6.31 -11.37
N PHE A 93 1.31 7.18 -10.61
CA PHE A 93 0.69 8.23 -9.79
C PHE A 93 -0.39 7.70 -8.85
N PRO A 94 -0.07 6.67 -8.05
CA PRO A 94 -1.07 6.12 -7.13
C PRO A 94 -1.34 7.10 -5.99
N ARG A 95 -2.61 7.18 -5.59
CA ARG A 95 -3.05 7.99 -4.47
C ARG A 95 -4.17 7.25 -3.74
N ILE A 96 -4.26 7.46 -2.45
CA ILE A 96 -5.28 6.78 -1.66
C ILE A 96 -6.60 7.52 -1.82
N SER A 97 -7.63 6.80 -2.21
CA SER A 97 -8.99 7.32 -2.31
C SER A 97 -9.71 7.22 -0.97
N ARG A 98 -9.57 6.08 -0.29
CA ARG A 98 -10.08 5.89 1.07
C ARG A 98 -9.52 4.63 1.70
N LEU A 99 -9.69 4.52 3.02
CA LEU A 99 -9.39 3.30 3.75
C LEU A 99 -10.63 2.40 3.74
N ARG A 100 -10.43 1.11 3.50
CA ARG A 100 -11.54 0.14 3.43
C ARG A 100 -11.44 -0.81 4.63
N THR A 101 -11.81 -0.29 5.79
CA THR A 101 -11.81 -1.09 7.03
C THR A 101 -12.94 -2.13 7.05
N ASP A 102 -13.91 -1.97 6.17
CA ASP A 102 -15.05 -2.88 6.01
C ASP A 102 -14.74 -4.10 5.15
N LYS A 103 -13.60 -4.10 4.44
CA LYS A 103 -13.28 -5.14 3.48
C LYS A 103 -12.19 -6.06 4.00
N PRO A 104 -12.43 -7.38 4.06
CA PRO A 104 -11.37 -8.33 4.44
C PRO A 104 -10.21 -8.30 3.44
N ALA A 105 -8.99 -8.47 3.95
CA ALA A 105 -7.79 -8.44 3.11
C ALA A 105 -7.83 -9.49 1.99
N GLY A 106 -8.40 -10.66 2.25
CA GLY A 106 -8.51 -11.71 1.24
C GLY A 106 -9.41 -11.37 0.07
N GLU A 107 -10.23 -10.32 0.19
CA GLU A 107 -11.11 -9.85 -0.88
C GLU A 107 -10.50 -8.71 -1.69
N ALA A 108 -9.29 -8.28 -1.35
CA ALA A 108 -8.60 -7.25 -2.11
C ALA A 108 -8.24 -7.76 -3.51
N ASP A 109 -7.96 -6.81 -4.41
CA ASP A 109 -7.69 -7.14 -5.80
C ASP A 109 -6.50 -8.08 -5.96
N ARG A 110 -6.57 -8.88 -7.01
CA ARG A 110 -5.52 -9.82 -7.38
C ARG A 110 -4.60 -9.24 -8.44
N LEU A 111 -3.39 -9.80 -8.52
CA LEU A 111 -2.41 -9.38 -9.51
C LEU A 111 -2.96 -9.51 -10.94
N GLU A 112 -3.71 -10.56 -11.24
CA GLU A 112 -4.30 -10.75 -12.57
C GLU A 112 -5.20 -9.58 -12.97
N THR A 113 -5.95 -9.04 -12.01
CA THR A 113 -6.81 -7.90 -12.25
C THR A 113 -6.01 -6.66 -12.63
N VAL A 114 -4.90 -6.41 -11.93
CA VAL A 114 -4.03 -5.28 -12.21
C VAL A 114 -3.30 -5.47 -13.56
N MET A 115 -2.87 -6.70 -13.86
CA MET A 115 -2.20 -7.00 -15.12
C MET A 115 -3.08 -6.71 -16.33
N ARG A 116 -4.40 -6.91 -16.21
CA ARG A 116 -5.34 -6.59 -17.29
C ARG A 116 -5.43 -5.09 -17.58
N LEU A 117 -5.03 -4.26 -16.64
CA LEU A 117 -5.03 -2.80 -16.80
C LEU A 117 -3.75 -2.27 -17.43
N VAL A 118 -2.74 -3.14 -17.61
CA VAL A 118 -1.48 -2.73 -18.22
C VAL A 118 -1.73 -2.41 -19.69
N GLU A 119 -1.33 -1.20 -20.08
CA GLU A 119 -1.42 -0.74 -21.46
C GLU A 119 -0.14 -1.07 -22.21
N GLY A 120 -0.29 -1.52 -23.39
CA GLY A 120 0.80 -1.79 -24.25
C GLY A 120 0.85 -3.17 -24.75
#